data_8d632beb09948049818e736a914b8870
#
_entry.id   8d632beb09948049818e736a914b8870
#
_cell.length_a   1.000
_cell.length_b   1.000
_cell.length_c   1.000
_cell.angle_alpha   90.00
_cell.angle_beta   90.00
_cell.angle_gamma   90.00
#
_symmetry.space_group_name_H-M   'P 1'
#
loop_
_entity.id
_entity.type
_entity.pdbx_description
1 polymer ?
#
loop_
_entity_poly.entity_id
_entity_poly.type
_entity_poly.pdbx_seq_one_letter_code
_entity_poly.pdbx_strand_id
1 'polypeptide(L)'
;MELFEEMIAEKFKEYVSDYDMSDVNSIDHGDLGVSLLFDNGEIDNFYKDENDFNKIKLAIKYHNKISVLEDIVGDERVMCNIARDADKLDIFHLLIENKSLFMEDDTTISKDVRECFFENKMINYKDIKSKNEKIVLSLAMFYDINFKYSYKHIVDTKILDDLYEDVNNKERFKEYFEHLKKVVNERCSSL
;
A
#
# COMPACT_ATOMS: atom_id res chain seq x y z
N MET A 1 -24.82 4.90 -5.59
CA MET A 1 -23.62 4.31 -4.97
C MET A 1 -23.71 2.79 -4.95
N GLU A 2 -24.77 2.19 -4.40
CA GLU A 2 -24.98 0.72 -4.39
C GLU A 2 -24.88 0.05 -5.78
N LEU A 3 -25.47 0.64 -6.83
CA LEU A 3 -25.43 0.07 -8.19
C LEU A 3 -24.01 0.04 -8.79
N PHE A 4 -23.15 0.93 -8.37
CA PHE A 4 -21.77 1.04 -8.84
C PHE A 4 -20.88 -0.03 -8.18
N GLU A 5 -21.05 -0.21 -6.87
CA GLU A 5 -20.34 -1.24 -6.11
C GLU A 5 -20.75 -2.65 -6.56
N GLU A 6 -22.04 -2.88 -6.84
CA GLU A 6 -22.52 -4.15 -7.37
C GLU A 6 -22.01 -4.44 -8.78
N MET A 7 -21.98 -3.45 -9.66
CA MET A 7 -21.49 -3.61 -11.05
C MET A 7 -19.98 -3.88 -11.10
N ILE A 8 -19.18 -3.20 -10.25
CA ILE A 8 -17.76 -3.48 -10.11
C ILE A 8 -17.55 -4.86 -9.50
N ALA A 9 -18.30 -5.21 -8.45
CA ALA A 9 -18.20 -6.51 -7.80
C ALA A 9 -18.62 -7.66 -8.72
N GLU A 10 -19.65 -7.49 -9.59
CA GLU A 10 -20.01 -8.51 -10.58
C GLU A 10 -18.97 -8.67 -11.68
N LYS A 11 -18.49 -7.57 -12.27
CA LYS A 11 -17.41 -7.64 -13.25
C LYS A 11 -16.10 -8.15 -12.63
N PHE A 12 -15.79 -7.76 -11.40
CA PHE A 12 -14.65 -8.31 -10.66
C PHE A 12 -14.79 -9.81 -10.39
N LYS A 13 -15.98 -10.31 -10.06
CA LYS A 13 -16.25 -11.75 -9.88
C LYS A 13 -16.05 -12.56 -11.15
N GLU A 14 -16.42 -12.02 -12.31
CA GLU A 14 -16.23 -12.67 -13.60
C GLU A 14 -14.74 -12.82 -13.96
N TYR A 15 -13.91 -11.87 -13.55
CA TYR A 15 -12.45 -11.89 -13.74
C TYR A 15 -11.68 -12.56 -12.59
N VAL A 16 -12.23 -12.57 -11.37
CA VAL A 16 -11.56 -13.06 -10.14
C VAL A 16 -11.88 -14.55 -9.87
N SER A 17 -12.82 -15.19 -10.58
CA SER A 17 -13.09 -16.61 -10.40
C SER A 17 -11.86 -17.51 -10.64
N ASP A 18 -10.84 -17.01 -11.36
CA ASP A 18 -9.58 -17.70 -11.66
C ASP A 18 -8.35 -17.07 -10.98
N TYR A 19 -8.54 -16.10 -10.06
CA TYR A 19 -7.44 -15.38 -9.42
C TYR A 19 -7.24 -15.83 -7.97
N ASP A 20 -6.06 -16.37 -7.68
CA ASP A 20 -5.49 -16.40 -6.34
C ASP A 20 -5.13 -14.96 -5.93
N MET A 21 -5.66 -14.48 -4.79
CA MET A 21 -5.42 -13.14 -4.24
C MET A 21 -3.95 -12.90 -3.83
N SER A 22 -3.02 -13.76 -4.20
CA SER A 22 -1.60 -13.54 -4.03
C SER A 22 -1.01 -12.94 -5.31
N ASP A 23 -0.57 -11.70 -5.28
CA ASP A 23 0.13 -10.98 -6.37
C ASP A 23 1.37 -11.72 -6.93
N VAL A 24 1.75 -12.85 -6.32
CA VAL A 24 2.94 -13.63 -6.71
C VAL A 24 2.71 -14.43 -7.99
N ASN A 25 1.47 -14.82 -8.30
CA ASN A 25 1.11 -15.64 -9.47
C ASN A 25 -0.01 -15.02 -10.32
N SER A 26 -0.50 -13.84 -10.00
CA SER A 26 -1.59 -13.15 -10.69
C SER A 26 -1.09 -11.96 -11.52
N ILE A 27 -1.95 -11.48 -12.42
CA ILE A 27 -1.72 -10.21 -13.11
C ILE A 27 -1.72 -9.12 -12.04
N ASP A 28 -0.73 -8.22 -12.11
CA ASP A 28 -0.67 -7.04 -11.25
C ASP A 28 -1.97 -6.23 -11.36
N HIS A 29 -2.63 -5.98 -10.23
CA HIS A 29 -3.95 -5.36 -10.21
C HIS A 29 -3.94 -3.90 -10.70
N GLY A 30 -2.81 -3.18 -10.58
CA GLY A 30 -2.64 -1.86 -11.18
C GLY A 30 -2.62 -1.91 -12.71
N ASP A 31 -1.89 -2.87 -13.28
CA ASP A 31 -1.87 -3.08 -14.74
C ASP A 31 -3.23 -3.61 -15.24
N LEU A 32 -3.90 -4.49 -14.50
CA LEU A 32 -5.25 -4.96 -14.80
C LEU A 32 -6.27 -3.81 -14.78
N GLY A 33 -6.22 -2.94 -13.76
CA GLY A 33 -7.09 -1.77 -13.67
C GLY A 33 -6.93 -0.83 -14.86
N VAL A 34 -5.69 -0.61 -15.31
CA VAL A 34 -5.41 0.17 -16.54
C VAL A 34 -6.02 -0.49 -17.76
N SER A 35 -5.83 -1.80 -17.93
CA SER A 35 -6.39 -2.52 -19.09
C SER A 35 -7.92 -2.45 -19.12
N LEU A 36 -8.58 -2.69 -18.00
CA LEU A 36 -10.04 -2.64 -17.91
C LEU A 36 -10.58 -1.24 -18.22
N LEU A 37 -10.01 -0.20 -17.62
CA LEU A 37 -10.53 1.16 -17.77
C LEU A 37 -10.16 1.79 -19.11
N PHE A 38 -8.92 1.65 -19.55
CA PHE A 38 -8.42 2.39 -20.72
C PHE A 38 -8.36 1.57 -22.00
N ASP A 39 -7.87 0.31 -21.95
CA ASP A 39 -7.74 -0.50 -23.15
C ASP A 39 -9.10 -1.02 -23.63
N ASN A 40 -10.03 -1.27 -22.70
CA ASN A 40 -11.43 -1.66 -23.01
C ASN A 40 -12.37 -0.47 -23.11
N GLY A 41 -11.90 0.78 -22.87
CA GLY A 41 -12.70 1.99 -23.01
C GLY A 41 -13.75 2.24 -21.93
N GLU A 42 -13.67 1.53 -20.79
CA GLU A 42 -14.64 1.66 -19.69
C GLU A 42 -14.50 2.99 -18.94
N ILE A 43 -13.36 3.70 -19.06
CA ILE A 43 -13.13 5.00 -18.40
C ILE A 43 -14.21 6.01 -18.73
N ASP A 44 -14.76 5.99 -19.94
CA ASP A 44 -15.80 6.89 -20.40
C ASP A 44 -17.11 6.80 -19.62
N ASN A 45 -17.33 5.70 -18.92
CA ASN A 45 -18.49 5.52 -18.04
C ASN A 45 -18.34 6.29 -16.72
N PHE A 46 -17.10 6.66 -16.33
CA PHE A 46 -16.78 7.24 -15.03
C PHE A 46 -16.26 8.68 -15.14
N TYR A 47 -15.46 8.99 -16.17
CA TYR A 47 -14.81 10.27 -16.31
C TYR A 47 -14.72 10.68 -17.80
N LYS A 48 -14.96 11.96 -18.08
CA LYS A 48 -15.13 12.46 -19.47
C LYS A 48 -14.02 13.38 -19.95
N ASP A 49 -13.20 13.94 -19.06
CA ASP A 49 -12.13 14.85 -19.46
C ASP A 49 -10.87 14.06 -19.83
N GLU A 50 -10.68 13.87 -21.14
CA GLU A 50 -9.53 13.14 -21.69
C GLU A 50 -8.17 13.78 -21.32
N ASN A 51 -8.14 15.08 -20.96
CA ASN A 51 -6.90 15.75 -20.54
C ASN A 51 -6.31 15.15 -19.25
N ASP A 52 -7.15 14.53 -18.42
CA ASP A 52 -6.72 13.89 -17.18
C ASP A 52 -6.48 12.38 -17.32
N PHE A 53 -6.81 11.77 -18.45
CA PHE A 53 -6.72 10.31 -18.64
C PHE A 53 -5.32 9.77 -18.36
N ASN A 54 -4.28 10.47 -18.80
CA ASN A 54 -2.90 10.02 -18.54
C ASN A 54 -2.56 10.05 -17.04
N LYS A 55 -2.97 11.08 -16.31
CA LYS A 55 -2.76 11.20 -14.86
C LYS A 55 -3.47 10.07 -14.12
N ILE A 56 -4.75 9.79 -14.47
CA ILE A 56 -5.54 8.73 -13.87
C ILE A 56 -4.92 7.36 -14.17
N LYS A 57 -4.54 7.12 -15.43
CA LYS A 57 -3.88 5.88 -15.87
C LYS A 57 -2.59 5.61 -15.10
N LEU A 58 -1.74 6.62 -14.97
CA LEU A 58 -0.48 6.51 -14.22
C LEU A 58 -0.73 6.29 -12.72
N ALA A 59 -1.69 7.00 -12.12
CA ALA A 59 -2.06 6.82 -10.73
C ALA A 59 -2.50 5.37 -10.45
N ILE A 60 -3.38 4.81 -11.26
CA ILE A 60 -3.85 3.43 -11.18
C ILE A 60 -2.67 2.46 -11.39
N LYS A 61 -1.83 2.70 -12.39
CA LYS A 61 -0.71 1.80 -12.70
C LYS A 61 0.32 1.72 -11.58
N TYR A 62 0.61 2.84 -10.91
CA TYR A 62 1.74 2.95 -9.99
C TYR A 62 1.36 2.93 -8.50
N HIS A 63 0.06 2.81 -8.13
CA HIS A 63 -0.31 2.83 -6.71
C HIS A 63 0.29 1.66 -5.92
N ASN A 64 0.38 0.47 -6.54
CA ASN A 64 0.88 -0.76 -5.92
C ASN A 64 2.34 -1.11 -6.28
N LYS A 65 3.00 -0.37 -7.17
CA LYS A 65 4.41 -0.63 -7.54
C LYS A 65 5.35 -0.19 -6.41
N ILE A 66 6.53 -0.79 -6.38
CA ILE A 66 7.56 -0.45 -5.38
C ILE A 66 8.00 1.02 -5.48
N SER A 67 7.97 1.59 -6.67
CA SER A 67 8.26 3.01 -6.92
C SER A 67 7.56 3.52 -8.16
N VAL A 68 7.37 4.83 -8.24
CA VAL A 68 6.97 5.54 -9.45
C VAL A 68 8.23 5.88 -10.24
N LEU A 69 8.20 5.75 -11.58
CA LEU A 69 9.33 6.06 -12.44
C LEU A 69 9.79 7.52 -12.27
N GLU A 70 11.09 7.76 -12.41
CA GLU A 70 11.70 9.08 -12.17
C GLU A 70 11.28 10.13 -13.20
N ASP A 71 10.98 9.73 -14.43
CA ASP A 71 10.53 10.59 -15.52
C ASP A 71 9.06 11.05 -15.39
N ILE A 72 8.27 10.42 -14.51
CA ILE A 72 6.93 10.89 -14.15
C ILE A 72 7.09 12.06 -13.16
N VAL A 73 6.72 13.27 -13.58
CA VAL A 73 6.91 14.52 -12.82
C VAL A 73 5.64 15.37 -12.80
N GLY A 74 5.67 16.51 -12.09
CA GLY A 74 4.55 17.45 -12.05
C GLY A 74 3.25 16.84 -11.53
N ASP A 75 2.13 17.20 -12.15
CA ASP A 75 0.79 16.78 -11.72
C ASP A 75 0.59 15.27 -11.80
N GLU A 76 1.23 14.60 -12.76
CA GLU A 76 1.18 13.14 -12.89
C GLU A 76 1.82 12.46 -11.68
N ARG A 77 2.98 12.95 -11.24
CA ARG A 77 3.64 12.46 -10.01
C ARG A 77 2.78 12.72 -8.78
N VAL A 78 2.17 13.88 -8.68
CA VAL A 78 1.27 14.23 -7.56
C VAL A 78 0.09 13.26 -7.50
N MET A 79 -0.55 12.97 -8.64
CA MET A 79 -1.67 12.03 -8.69
C MET A 79 -1.25 10.60 -8.33
N CYS A 80 -0.09 10.12 -8.80
CA CYS A 80 0.46 8.84 -8.38
C CYS A 80 0.67 8.80 -6.86
N ASN A 81 1.27 9.84 -6.29
CA ASN A 81 1.54 9.90 -4.85
C ASN A 81 0.27 9.96 -4.01
N ILE A 82 -0.79 10.68 -4.48
CA ILE A 82 -2.11 10.68 -3.80
C ILE A 82 -2.69 9.27 -3.77
N ALA A 83 -2.70 8.57 -4.90
CA ALA A 83 -3.21 7.20 -4.97
C ALA A 83 -2.41 6.25 -4.08
N ARG A 84 -1.09 6.38 -4.04
CA ARG A 84 -0.20 5.58 -3.17
C ARG A 84 -0.47 5.81 -1.69
N ASP A 85 -0.61 7.07 -1.27
CA ASP A 85 -0.89 7.39 0.13
C ASP A 85 -2.27 6.87 0.53
N ALA A 86 -3.30 7.04 -0.33
CA ALA A 86 -4.64 6.55 -0.07
C ALA A 86 -4.66 5.02 0.09
N ASP A 87 -4.02 4.29 -0.83
CA ASP A 87 -3.89 2.83 -0.79
C ASP A 87 -3.21 2.35 0.51
N LYS A 88 -2.08 2.97 0.91
CA LYS A 88 -1.39 2.57 2.14
C LYS A 88 -2.20 2.88 3.41
N LEU A 89 -2.86 4.03 3.46
CA LEU A 89 -3.73 4.36 4.59
C LEU A 89 -4.88 3.36 4.72
N ASP A 90 -5.49 2.96 3.61
CA ASP A 90 -6.54 1.93 3.59
C ASP A 90 -6.00 0.58 4.07
N ILE A 91 -4.83 0.15 3.56
CA ILE A 91 -4.16 -1.08 4.03
C ILE A 91 -3.91 -1.03 5.55
N PHE A 92 -3.45 0.08 6.11
CA PHE A 92 -3.22 0.20 7.56
C PHE A 92 -4.51 0.03 8.36
N HIS A 93 -5.62 0.60 7.90
CA HIS A 93 -6.93 0.40 8.53
C HIS A 93 -7.40 -1.05 8.42
N LEU A 94 -7.25 -1.68 7.26
CA LEU A 94 -7.57 -3.11 7.07
C LEU A 94 -6.74 -4.01 7.99
N LEU A 95 -5.45 -3.70 8.21
CA LEU A 95 -4.58 -4.45 9.13
C LEU A 95 -5.09 -4.37 10.58
N ILE A 96 -5.55 -3.18 11.02
CA ILE A 96 -6.12 -2.98 12.35
C ILE A 96 -7.47 -3.70 12.49
N GLU A 97 -8.33 -3.62 11.49
CA GLU A 97 -9.64 -4.28 11.50
C GLU A 97 -9.52 -5.80 11.43
N ASN A 98 -8.57 -6.31 10.67
CA ASN A 98 -8.34 -7.74 10.48
C ASN A 98 -7.03 -8.23 11.08
N LYS A 99 -7.05 -8.45 12.40
CA LYS A 99 -5.89 -8.93 13.19
C LYS A 99 -5.24 -10.21 12.65
N SER A 100 -5.98 -11.03 11.89
CA SER A 100 -5.42 -12.25 11.29
C SER A 100 -4.33 -11.97 10.24
N LEU A 101 -4.26 -10.76 9.70
CA LEU A 101 -3.21 -10.34 8.77
C LEU A 101 -1.86 -10.10 9.47
N PHE A 102 -1.87 -9.88 10.79
CA PHE A 102 -0.68 -9.72 11.65
C PHE A 102 -0.30 -11.03 12.37
N MET A 103 -0.47 -12.17 11.68
CA MET A 103 -0.09 -13.46 12.23
C MET A 103 1.42 -13.63 12.28
N GLU A 104 1.92 -14.00 13.44
CA GLU A 104 3.31 -14.33 13.71
C GLU A 104 3.61 -15.81 13.51
N ASP A 105 4.90 -16.14 13.40
CA ASP A 105 5.44 -17.49 13.42
C ASP A 105 6.72 -17.55 14.31
N ASP A 106 7.31 -18.73 14.42
CA ASP A 106 8.50 -18.94 15.26
C ASP A 106 9.83 -18.62 14.53
N THR A 107 9.74 -18.11 13.28
CA THR A 107 10.93 -17.80 12.49
C THR A 107 11.58 -16.49 12.93
N THR A 108 12.86 -16.36 12.61
CA THR A 108 13.59 -15.10 12.77
C THR A 108 13.46 -14.24 11.53
N ILE A 109 13.45 -12.91 11.71
CA ILE A 109 13.52 -11.96 10.61
C ILE A 109 14.94 -11.99 10.03
N SER A 110 15.06 -12.17 8.72
CA SER A 110 16.35 -12.22 8.02
C SER A 110 17.10 -10.89 8.12
N LYS A 111 18.42 -10.98 8.02
CA LYS A 111 19.30 -9.79 8.07
C LYS A 111 18.96 -8.78 6.98
N ASP A 112 18.69 -9.26 5.76
CA ASP A 112 18.43 -8.41 4.59
C ASP A 112 17.12 -7.60 4.76
N VAL A 113 16.04 -8.25 5.24
CA VAL A 113 14.76 -7.60 5.54
C VAL A 113 14.95 -6.57 6.66
N ARG A 114 15.68 -6.93 7.73
CA ARG A 114 15.97 -6.03 8.83
C ARG A 114 16.77 -4.81 8.39
N GLU A 115 17.85 -4.99 7.65
CA GLU A 115 18.71 -3.89 7.15
C GLU A 115 17.91 -2.96 6.25
N CYS A 116 17.13 -3.51 5.29
CA CYS A 116 16.27 -2.74 4.40
C CYS A 116 15.28 -1.85 5.18
N PHE A 117 14.64 -2.40 6.22
CA PHE A 117 13.73 -1.65 7.07
C PHE A 117 14.42 -0.48 7.79
N PHE A 118 15.55 -0.72 8.45
CA PHE A 118 16.27 0.34 9.20
C PHE A 118 16.98 1.36 8.30
N GLU A 119 17.13 1.07 7.01
CA GLU A 119 17.52 2.05 5.99
C GLU A 119 16.35 2.91 5.49
N ASN A 120 15.14 2.78 6.08
CA ASN A 120 13.91 3.49 5.69
C ASN A 120 13.49 3.23 4.25
N LYS A 121 13.67 2.01 3.77
CA LYS A 121 13.34 1.58 2.41
C LYS A 121 12.12 0.67 2.40
N MET A 122 11.37 0.74 1.29
CA MET A 122 10.36 -0.26 0.96
C MET A 122 11.02 -1.63 0.77
N ILE A 123 10.39 -2.67 1.31
CA ILE A 123 10.85 -4.05 1.17
C ILE A 123 10.15 -4.66 -0.04
N ASN A 124 10.89 -5.43 -0.85
CA ASN A 124 10.28 -6.13 -1.97
C ASN A 124 9.57 -7.39 -1.43
N TYR A 125 8.31 -7.59 -1.85
CA TYR A 125 7.53 -8.77 -1.44
C TYR A 125 8.24 -10.10 -1.76
N LYS A 126 9.01 -10.16 -2.84
CA LYS A 126 9.78 -11.35 -3.25
C LYS A 126 10.85 -11.77 -2.25
N ASP A 127 11.27 -10.86 -1.37
CA ASP A 127 12.30 -11.13 -0.36
C ASP A 127 11.69 -11.71 0.93
N ILE A 128 10.37 -11.71 1.05
CA ILE A 128 9.62 -12.16 2.22
C ILE A 128 9.51 -13.69 2.25
N LYS A 129 9.95 -14.31 3.36
CA LYS A 129 9.99 -15.76 3.53
C LYS A 129 9.21 -16.26 4.74
N SER A 130 8.68 -15.34 5.57
CA SER A 130 8.00 -15.69 6.81
C SER A 130 6.86 -14.72 7.15
N LYS A 131 5.99 -15.14 8.08
CA LYS A 131 4.92 -14.26 8.57
C LYS A 131 5.48 -13.06 9.34
N ASN A 132 6.56 -13.25 10.10
CA ASN A 132 7.22 -12.15 10.81
C ASN A 132 7.81 -11.12 9.84
N GLU A 133 8.39 -11.57 8.73
CA GLU A 133 8.89 -10.65 7.69
C GLU A 133 7.74 -9.95 6.97
N LYS A 134 6.58 -10.59 6.82
CA LYS A 134 5.39 -9.94 6.27
C LYS A 134 4.90 -8.80 7.16
N ILE A 135 4.97 -8.93 8.49
CA ILE A 135 4.70 -7.83 9.43
C ILE A 135 5.68 -6.67 9.17
N VAL A 136 6.98 -6.96 9.07
CA VAL A 136 8.01 -5.93 8.81
C VAL A 136 7.80 -5.26 7.44
N LEU A 137 7.40 -6.02 6.41
CA LEU A 137 6.99 -5.48 5.11
C LEU A 137 5.84 -4.48 5.25
N SER A 138 4.79 -4.86 5.99
CA SER A 138 3.63 -3.97 6.24
C SER A 138 4.05 -2.68 6.95
N LEU A 139 4.95 -2.78 7.93
CA LEU A 139 5.53 -1.60 8.59
C LEU A 139 6.42 -0.77 7.64
N ALA A 140 7.13 -1.39 6.70
CA ALA A 140 7.94 -0.66 5.73
C ALA A 140 7.10 0.19 4.75
N MET A 141 5.80 -0.10 4.58
CA MET A 141 4.90 0.70 3.75
C MET A 141 4.77 2.15 4.24
N PHE A 142 5.02 2.43 5.53
CA PHE A 142 5.05 3.80 6.05
C PHE A 142 6.16 4.67 5.42
N TYR A 143 7.22 4.06 4.89
CA TYR A 143 8.27 4.79 4.19
C TYR A 143 7.86 5.29 2.80
N ASP A 144 6.79 4.70 2.23
CA ASP A 144 6.22 5.08 0.94
C ASP A 144 5.13 6.17 1.04
N ILE A 145 4.83 6.67 2.23
CA ILE A 145 3.94 7.83 2.41
C ILE A 145 4.64 9.09 1.93
N ASN A 146 3.93 9.88 1.12
CA ASN A 146 4.50 11.00 0.38
C ASN A 146 4.10 12.37 0.94
N PHE A 147 2.90 12.50 1.51
CA PHE A 147 2.37 13.79 1.95
C PHE A 147 2.38 13.95 3.46
N LYS A 148 2.71 15.16 3.92
CA LYS A 148 2.65 15.54 5.33
C LYS A 148 1.27 15.29 5.95
N TYR A 149 0.20 15.56 5.20
CA TYR A 149 -1.16 15.33 5.69
C TYR A 149 -1.45 13.86 5.96
N SER A 150 -0.88 12.96 5.18
CA SER A 150 -0.98 11.51 5.40
C SER A 150 -0.24 11.10 6.68
N TYR A 151 0.97 11.62 6.91
CA TYR A 151 1.68 11.42 8.19
C TYR A 151 0.93 12.00 9.38
N LYS A 152 0.34 13.20 9.21
CA LYS A 152 -0.49 13.80 10.26
C LYS A 152 -1.70 12.92 10.57
N HIS A 153 -2.38 12.39 9.57
CA HIS A 153 -3.48 11.45 9.76
C HIS A 153 -3.04 10.22 10.56
N ILE A 154 -1.92 9.59 10.20
CA ILE A 154 -1.34 8.44 10.90
C ILE A 154 -1.11 8.75 12.39
N VAL A 155 -0.59 9.93 12.70
CA VAL A 155 -0.33 10.36 14.08
C VAL A 155 -1.64 10.64 14.84
N ASP A 156 -2.55 11.41 14.23
CA ASP A 156 -3.80 11.84 14.86
C ASP A 156 -4.74 10.63 15.14
N THR A 157 -4.75 9.64 14.27
CA THR A 157 -5.57 8.42 14.40
C THR A 157 -4.87 7.27 15.14
N LYS A 158 -3.62 7.46 15.57
CA LYS A 158 -2.82 6.49 16.34
C LYS A 158 -2.61 5.14 15.66
N ILE A 159 -2.63 5.09 14.33
CA ILE A 159 -2.48 3.86 13.54
C ILE A 159 -1.30 2.99 14.02
N LEU A 160 -0.13 3.61 14.29
CA LEU A 160 1.05 2.86 14.76
C LEU A 160 0.88 2.28 16.17
N ASP A 161 0.13 2.94 17.04
CA ASP A 161 -0.13 2.43 18.39
C ASP A 161 -1.09 1.24 18.31
N ASP A 162 -2.14 1.34 17.51
CA ASP A 162 -3.11 0.28 17.30
C ASP A 162 -2.47 -0.96 16.67
N LEU A 163 -1.66 -0.79 15.61
CA LEU A 163 -0.90 -1.88 15.01
C LEU A 163 0.07 -2.54 16.00
N TYR A 164 0.71 -1.75 16.88
CA TYR A 164 1.59 -2.30 17.90
C TYR A 164 0.81 -3.11 18.95
N GLU A 165 -0.42 -2.69 19.31
CA GLU A 165 -1.25 -3.46 20.23
C GLU A 165 -1.68 -4.82 19.64
N ASP A 166 -1.79 -4.96 18.34
CA ASP A 166 -2.18 -6.20 17.66
C ASP A 166 -1.04 -7.22 17.50
N VAL A 167 0.22 -6.81 17.68
CA VAL A 167 1.36 -7.73 17.67
C VAL A 167 1.41 -8.52 18.99
N ASN A 168 1.50 -9.87 18.93
CA ASN A 168 1.55 -10.72 20.10
C ASN A 168 2.94 -10.68 20.77
N ASN A 169 4.02 -10.79 20.00
CA ASN A 169 5.38 -10.74 20.52
C ASN A 169 5.93 -9.31 20.49
N LYS A 170 5.48 -8.49 21.45
CA LYS A 170 5.89 -7.09 21.59
C LYS A 170 7.41 -6.89 21.58
N GLU A 171 8.16 -7.78 22.27
CA GLU A 171 9.62 -7.64 22.38
C GLU A 171 10.32 -7.82 21.05
N ARG A 172 9.84 -8.76 20.18
CA ARG A 172 10.40 -9.00 18.83
C ARG A 172 10.29 -7.78 17.94
N PHE A 173 9.16 -7.07 17.99
CA PHE A 173 8.87 -5.97 17.07
C PHE A 173 9.10 -4.58 17.67
N LYS A 174 9.40 -4.47 18.96
CA LYS A 174 9.57 -3.19 19.66
C LYS A 174 10.50 -2.21 18.93
N GLU A 175 11.67 -2.65 18.54
CA GLU A 175 12.66 -1.80 17.86
C GLU A 175 12.15 -1.27 16.51
N TYR A 176 11.35 -2.06 15.78
CA TYR A 176 10.76 -1.65 14.49
C TYR A 176 9.72 -0.53 14.71
N PHE A 177 8.84 -0.70 15.68
CA PHE A 177 7.83 0.32 15.99
C PHE A 177 8.44 1.59 16.60
N GLU A 178 9.42 1.48 17.47
CA GLU A 178 10.13 2.63 18.04
C GLU A 178 10.84 3.44 16.94
N HIS A 179 11.55 2.75 16.05
CA HIS A 179 12.20 3.38 14.90
C HIS A 179 11.18 4.07 13.98
N LEU A 180 10.09 3.36 13.64
CA LEU A 180 9.07 3.88 12.74
C LEU A 180 8.34 5.09 13.34
N LYS A 181 7.99 5.06 14.64
CA LYS A 181 7.40 6.22 15.34
C LYS A 181 8.29 7.45 15.25
N LYS A 182 9.62 7.28 15.39
CA LYS A 182 10.56 8.38 15.23
C LYS A 182 10.50 8.96 13.81
N VAL A 183 10.60 8.10 12.79
CA VAL A 183 10.55 8.52 11.37
C VAL A 183 9.24 9.22 11.04
N VAL A 184 8.10 8.67 11.45
CA VAL A 184 6.77 9.25 11.19
C VAL A 184 6.64 10.63 11.84
N ASN A 185 7.08 10.78 13.10
CA ASN A 185 7.04 12.07 13.79
C ASN A 185 7.98 13.12 13.15
N GLU A 186 9.17 12.72 12.73
CA GLU A 186 10.11 13.58 12.00
C GLU A 186 9.49 14.08 10.70
N ARG A 187 8.92 13.18 9.88
CA ARG A 187 8.27 13.54 8.62
C ARG A 187 6.98 14.34 8.79
N CYS A 188 6.23 14.10 9.88
CA CYS A 188 5.09 14.92 10.24
C CYS A 188 5.49 16.37 10.62
N SER A 189 6.68 16.55 11.22
CA SER A 189 7.15 17.84 11.72
C SER A 189 7.96 18.65 10.71
N SER A 190 8.56 18.01 9.71
CA SER A 190 9.62 18.59 8.85
C SER A 190 9.13 19.47 7.70
N LEU A 191 7.95 20.10 7.74
CA LEU A 191 7.53 21.05 6.68
C LEU A 191 6.75 22.23 7.28
#